data_760e977e43028f36773261251475433c
#
_entry.id   760e977e43028f36773261251475433c
#
_cell.length_a   1.000
_cell.length_b   1.000
_cell.length_c   1.000
_cell.angle_alpha   90.00
_cell.angle_beta   90.00
_cell.angle_gamma   90.00
#
_symmetry.space_group_name_H-M   'P 1'
#
loop_
_entity.id
_entity.type
_entity.pdbx_description
1 polymer ?
#
loop_
_entity_poly.entity_id
_entity_poly.type
_entity_poly.pdbx_seq_one_letter_code
_entity_poly.pdbx_strand_id
1 'polypeptide(L)'
;ETFTSLTTWDIYLTPSVTQKKITQFVSRLDKNYFNNTLHRALYAFDRRTLGTIKIHPISFFQPEEDENIHLHIWDGYFVTFLFPFMDEMPDYQHFDEALPPEHKKRIMTFYRSMLQRHLYASGKKYFVAKNPAFSPKIATLTEFFPDARILYLARNPLDMLPSTISWINYARRQFTDPGDGYHYIEEILEMTQHWYRHPLAYLDAHPSPRHLIMKYDDLIQRPESVIRAFYEQFGYPDKPGLPVIIDQAVKETLAFKSDHSYSLEKMGFTREQIVRIYADIFERFNFETREDLVPVKSIELDM
;
A
#
# COMPACT_ATOMS: atom_id res chain seq x y z
N GLU A 1 -3.34 -16.77 11.08
CA GLU A 1 -2.01 -17.36 11.41
C GLU A 1 -1.30 -18.01 10.22
N THR A 2 -1.90 -18.07 9.03
CA THR A 2 -1.33 -18.70 7.82
C THR A 2 -0.50 -17.72 7.01
N PHE A 3 -0.91 -16.47 7.02
CA PHE A 3 -0.27 -15.37 6.31
C PHE A 3 0.67 -14.58 7.22
N THR A 4 1.63 -13.92 6.60
CA THR A 4 2.49 -12.91 7.21
C THR A 4 2.70 -11.75 6.24
N SER A 5 2.96 -10.57 6.78
CA SER A 5 3.34 -9.37 6.05
C SER A 5 4.58 -8.77 6.71
N LEU A 6 5.25 -7.86 6.04
CA LEU A 6 6.29 -7.05 6.66
C LEU A 6 5.64 -5.93 7.47
N THR A 7 6.11 -5.77 8.70
CA THR A 7 5.81 -4.61 9.54
C THR A 7 6.85 -3.51 9.29
N THR A 8 6.55 -2.28 9.72
CA THR A 8 7.55 -1.19 9.72
C THR A 8 8.84 -1.61 10.43
N TRP A 9 8.72 -2.35 11.54
CA TRP A 9 9.86 -2.93 12.26
C TRP A 9 10.67 -3.90 11.39
N ASP A 10 9.99 -4.79 10.66
CA ASP A 10 10.64 -5.77 9.79
C ASP A 10 11.40 -5.10 8.64
N ILE A 11 10.82 -4.05 8.07
CA ILE A 11 11.39 -3.32 6.94
C ILE A 11 12.63 -2.56 7.38
N TYR A 12 12.53 -1.71 8.38
CA TYR A 12 13.58 -0.74 8.69
C TYR A 12 14.61 -1.24 9.70
N LEU A 13 14.22 -2.06 10.67
CA LEU A 13 15.07 -2.41 11.80
C LEU A 13 15.57 -3.85 11.78
N THR A 14 14.82 -4.78 11.18
CA THR A 14 15.19 -6.20 11.20
C THR A 14 15.13 -6.87 9.83
N PRO A 15 15.84 -6.35 8.81
CA PRO A 15 15.79 -6.90 7.46
C PRO A 15 16.45 -8.27 7.32
N SER A 16 17.35 -8.66 8.25
CA SER A 16 18.07 -9.93 8.19
C SER A 16 17.44 -11.02 9.07
N VAL A 17 17.70 -12.28 8.72
CA VAL A 17 17.26 -13.44 9.53
C VAL A 17 17.82 -13.38 10.94
N THR A 18 19.08 -12.99 11.09
CA THR A 18 19.74 -12.89 12.41
C THR A 18 19.05 -11.86 13.30
N GLN A 19 18.80 -10.66 12.78
CA GLN A 19 18.10 -9.61 13.51
C GLN A 19 16.69 -10.05 13.92
N LYS A 20 15.93 -10.67 13.01
CA LYS A 20 14.59 -11.21 13.30
C LYS A 20 14.64 -12.25 14.42
N LYS A 21 15.59 -13.19 14.36
CA LYS A 21 15.75 -14.23 15.41
C LYS A 21 16.16 -13.64 16.76
N ILE A 22 17.04 -12.63 16.77
CA ILE A 22 17.42 -11.91 18.00
C ILE A 22 16.18 -11.20 18.57
N THR A 23 15.45 -10.47 17.77
CA THR A 23 14.21 -9.78 18.22
C THR A 23 13.19 -10.77 18.78
N GLN A 24 12.97 -11.89 18.10
CA GLN A 24 12.08 -12.95 18.59
C GLN A 24 12.57 -13.58 19.91
N PHE A 25 13.88 -13.74 20.07
CA PHE A 25 14.46 -14.24 21.30
C PHE A 25 14.27 -13.24 22.45
N VAL A 26 14.60 -11.96 22.23
CA VAL A 26 14.40 -10.89 23.20
C VAL A 26 12.92 -10.75 23.58
N SER A 27 12.02 -10.80 22.62
CA SER A 27 10.57 -10.75 22.86
C SER A 27 10.09 -11.93 23.73
N ARG A 28 10.63 -13.14 23.51
CA ARG A 28 10.33 -14.29 24.35
C ARG A 28 10.85 -14.11 25.78
N LEU A 29 12.05 -13.58 25.95
CA LEU A 29 12.60 -13.27 27.27
C LEU A 29 11.76 -12.23 28.00
N ASP A 30 11.39 -11.14 27.30
CA ASP A 30 10.54 -10.08 27.84
C ASP A 30 9.19 -10.62 28.32
N LYS A 31 8.56 -11.46 27.49
CA LYS A 31 7.30 -12.12 27.85
C LYS A 31 7.43 -13.03 29.06
N ASN A 32 8.47 -13.85 29.10
CA ASN A 32 8.59 -14.91 30.12
C ASN A 32 9.14 -14.41 31.45
N TYR A 33 10.00 -13.40 31.46
CA TYR A 33 10.72 -12.96 32.66
C TYR A 33 10.46 -11.52 33.07
N PHE A 34 10.01 -10.66 32.12
CA PHE A 34 9.87 -9.22 32.36
C PHE A 34 8.43 -8.72 32.15
N ASN A 35 7.45 -9.62 32.10
CA ASN A 35 6.03 -9.29 31.99
C ASN A 35 5.71 -8.31 30.85
N ASN A 36 6.31 -8.49 29.68
CA ASN A 36 6.18 -7.62 28.48
C ASN A 36 6.56 -6.15 28.76
N THR A 37 7.50 -5.87 29.65
CA THR A 37 7.88 -4.50 30.01
C THR A 37 8.52 -3.77 28.82
N LEU A 38 9.44 -4.43 28.11
CA LEU A 38 10.09 -3.87 26.92
C LEU A 38 9.04 -3.63 25.81
N HIS A 39 8.18 -4.61 25.56
CA HIS A 39 7.12 -4.49 24.56
C HIS A 39 6.20 -3.30 24.87
N ARG A 40 5.77 -3.14 26.12
CA ARG A 40 4.93 -1.99 26.55
C ARG A 40 5.65 -0.66 26.36
N ALA A 41 6.95 -0.60 26.68
CA ALA A 41 7.75 0.61 26.51
C ALA A 41 7.88 0.98 25.02
N LEU A 42 8.19 0.00 24.16
CA LEU A 42 8.26 0.20 22.71
C LEU A 42 6.90 0.61 22.12
N TYR A 43 5.81 0.01 22.57
CA TYR A 43 4.46 0.38 22.14
C TYR A 43 4.08 1.81 22.57
N ALA A 44 4.47 2.21 23.79
CA ALA A 44 4.25 3.58 24.26
C ALA A 44 5.10 4.60 23.47
N PHE A 45 6.33 4.23 23.10
CA PHE A 45 7.18 5.05 22.24
C PHE A 45 6.59 5.19 20.83
N ASP A 46 6.16 4.08 20.22
CA ASP A 46 5.52 4.04 18.91
C ASP A 46 4.31 4.99 18.85
N ARG A 47 3.42 4.91 19.83
CA ARG A 47 2.25 5.80 19.90
C ARG A 47 2.59 7.28 20.06
N ARG A 48 3.71 7.59 20.73
CA ARG A 48 4.14 8.98 20.95
C ARG A 48 4.89 9.57 19.75
N THR A 49 5.40 8.74 18.88
CA THR A 49 6.17 9.13 17.70
C THR A 49 5.38 8.91 16.42
N LEU A 50 5.38 7.69 15.92
CA LEU A 50 4.70 7.32 14.65
C LEU A 50 3.18 7.46 14.74
N GLY A 51 2.57 7.14 15.87
CA GLY A 51 1.12 7.25 16.09
C GLY A 51 0.59 8.70 16.07
N THR A 52 1.45 9.71 16.00
CA THR A 52 1.05 11.11 15.81
C THR A 52 0.82 11.49 14.35
N ILE A 53 1.28 10.66 13.41
CA ILE A 53 1.13 10.89 11.97
C ILE A 53 -0.31 10.53 11.58
N LYS A 54 -1.14 11.56 11.40
CA LYS A 54 -2.58 11.37 11.10
C LYS A 54 -2.86 11.04 9.63
N ILE A 55 -2.10 11.63 8.71
CA ILE A 55 -2.34 11.52 7.27
C ILE A 55 -2.14 10.10 6.73
N HIS A 56 -1.23 9.35 7.32
CA HIS A 56 -0.98 7.94 7.04
C HIS A 56 -0.56 7.27 8.36
N PRO A 57 -1.47 6.59 9.06
CA PRO A 57 -1.14 5.93 10.32
C PRO A 57 -0.03 4.90 10.12
N ILE A 58 1.12 5.14 10.74
CA ILE A 58 2.28 4.24 10.71
C ILE A 58 2.51 3.72 12.13
N SER A 59 2.90 2.46 12.24
CA SER A 59 3.29 1.85 13.52
C SER A 59 4.38 0.80 13.29
N PHE A 60 5.34 0.71 14.20
CA PHE A 60 6.35 -0.35 14.15
C PHE A 60 5.76 -1.76 14.10
N PHE A 61 4.58 -1.95 14.67
CA PHE A 61 3.94 -3.25 14.85
C PHE A 61 2.86 -3.57 13.83
N GLN A 62 2.51 -2.63 12.96
CA GLN A 62 1.50 -2.83 11.91
C GLN A 62 2.14 -3.16 10.57
N PRO A 63 1.43 -3.90 9.72
CA PRO A 63 1.84 -4.11 8.33
C PRO A 63 2.08 -2.79 7.61
N GLU A 64 3.16 -2.74 6.83
CA GLU A 64 3.55 -1.58 6.04
C GLU A 64 3.75 -1.95 4.58
N GLU A 65 3.80 -0.97 3.69
CA GLU A 65 4.06 -1.17 2.27
C GLU A 65 5.50 -1.67 2.08
N ASP A 66 5.62 -2.90 1.63
CA ASP A 66 6.88 -3.61 1.56
C ASP A 66 7.81 -3.14 0.43
N GLU A 67 7.33 -2.29 -0.48
CA GLU A 67 8.18 -1.53 -1.41
C GLU A 67 9.26 -0.72 -0.68
N ASN A 68 8.97 -0.25 0.54
CA ASN A 68 9.92 0.46 1.38
C ASN A 68 11.21 -0.33 1.66
N ILE A 69 11.20 -1.67 1.51
CA ILE A 69 12.40 -2.48 1.72
C ILE A 69 13.50 -2.18 0.69
N HIS A 70 13.14 -1.63 -0.47
CA HIS A 70 14.08 -1.24 -1.52
C HIS A 70 14.95 -0.03 -1.10
N LEU A 71 14.58 0.69 -0.05
CA LEU A 71 15.45 1.71 0.55
C LEU A 71 16.79 1.15 1.04
N HIS A 72 16.88 -0.14 1.38
CA HIS A 72 18.15 -0.77 1.75
C HIS A 72 19.16 -0.87 0.60
N ILE A 73 18.71 -0.76 -0.63
CA ILE A 73 19.56 -0.76 -1.84
C ILE A 73 19.49 0.55 -2.61
N TRP A 74 18.78 1.54 -2.09
CA TRP A 74 18.54 2.85 -2.72
C TRP A 74 18.01 2.74 -4.14
N ASP A 75 17.08 1.80 -4.38
CA ASP A 75 16.65 1.46 -5.73
C ASP A 75 15.18 1.01 -5.76
N GLY A 76 14.26 1.96 -5.79
CA GLY A 76 12.82 1.74 -5.79
C GLY A 76 12.04 3.05 -5.69
N TYR A 77 10.74 2.99 -5.88
CA TYR A 77 9.87 4.15 -5.96
C TYR A 77 9.97 5.07 -4.72
N PHE A 78 10.03 4.51 -3.51
CA PHE A 78 10.08 5.33 -2.29
C PHE A 78 11.38 6.13 -2.11
N VAL A 79 12.44 5.83 -2.88
CA VAL A 79 13.65 6.68 -2.93
C VAL A 79 13.32 8.07 -3.45
N THR A 80 12.33 8.19 -4.35
CA THR A 80 11.88 9.46 -4.92
C THR A 80 11.23 10.41 -3.89
N PHE A 81 10.81 9.90 -2.75
CA PHE A 81 10.31 10.75 -1.66
C PHE A 81 11.44 11.44 -0.90
N LEU A 82 12.57 10.75 -0.77
CA LEU A 82 13.77 11.30 -0.13
C LEU A 82 14.52 12.24 -1.07
N PHE A 83 14.53 11.93 -2.36
CA PHE A 83 15.24 12.64 -3.41
C PHE A 83 14.28 12.87 -4.58
N PRO A 84 13.45 13.92 -4.56
CA PRO A 84 12.46 14.17 -5.60
C PRO A 84 13.05 14.79 -6.87
N PHE A 85 14.22 14.33 -7.29
CA PHE A 85 14.93 14.72 -8.54
C PHE A 85 14.56 13.74 -9.64
N MET A 86 13.28 13.77 -10.08
CA MET A 86 12.71 12.76 -10.97
C MET A 86 13.46 12.62 -12.29
N ASP A 87 13.99 13.72 -12.84
CA ASP A 87 14.74 13.73 -14.10
C ASP A 87 16.10 12.99 -14.00
N GLU A 88 16.62 12.83 -12.78
CA GLU A 88 17.90 12.17 -12.51
C GLU A 88 17.73 10.73 -11.98
N MET A 89 16.50 10.34 -11.67
CA MET A 89 16.19 9.02 -11.13
C MET A 89 15.69 8.06 -12.22
N PRO A 90 15.88 6.75 -12.05
CA PRO A 90 15.19 5.77 -12.90
C PRO A 90 13.67 5.95 -12.79
N ASP A 91 12.97 5.80 -13.91
CA ASP A 91 11.52 5.95 -13.94
C ASP A 91 10.81 4.74 -13.31
N TYR A 92 10.71 4.76 -11.99
CA TYR A 92 10.01 3.73 -11.23
C TYR A 92 8.48 3.80 -11.38
N GLN A 93 7.95 4.92 -11.88
CA GLN A 93 6.51 5.09 -12.09
C GLN A 93 6.02 4.28 -13.30
N HIS A 94 6.92 4.01 -14.27
CA HIS A 94 6.71 3.17 -15.44
C HIS A 94 7.65 1.94 -15.43
N PHE A 95 7.77 1.30 -14.29
CA PHE A 95 8.77 0.27 -14.00
C PHE A 95 8.90 -0.81 -15.08
N ASP A 96 7.78 -1.40 -15.50
CA ASP A 96 7.78 -2.48 -16.51
C ASP A 96 8.23 -2.01 -17.89
N GLU A 97 7.99 -0.77 -18.23
CA GLU A 97 8.26 -0.20 -19.55
C GLU A 97 9.62 0.52 -19.62
N ALA A 98 9.95 1.28 -18.59
CA ALA A 98 11.08 2.18 -18.60
C ALA A 98 12.39 1.56 -18.09
N LEU A 99 12.33 0.62 -17.12
CA LEU A 99 13.56 0.07 -16.56
C LEU A 99 14.18 -1.02 -17.44
N PRO A 100 15.53 -1.00 -17.62
CA PRO A 100 16.25 -2.07 -18.31
C PRO A 100 16.04 -3.44 -17.61
N PRO A 101 16.04 -4.56 -18.37
CA PRO A 101 15.81 -5.90 -17.82
C PRO A 101 16.74 -6.28 -16.65
N GLU A 102 18.02 -5.95 -16.74
CA GLU A 102 19.00 -6.24 -15.69
C GLU A 102 18.74 -5.41 -14.41
N HIS A 103 18.21 -4.19 -14.56
CA HIS A 103 17.83 -3.34 -13.45
C HIS A 103 16.60 -3.94 -12.72
N LYS A 104 15.54 -4.28 -13.48
CA LYS A 104 14.37 -4.99 -12.94
C LYS A 104 14.76 -6.27 -12.20
N LYS A 105 15.62 -7.07 -12.81
CA LYS A 105 16.13 -8.32 -12.22
C LYS A 105 16.87 -8.07 -10.91
N ARG A 106 17.70 -7.04 -10.80
CA ARG A 106 18.41 -6.68 -9.56
C ARG A 106 17.44 -6.37 -8.43
N ILE A 107 16.46 -5.48 -8.69
CA ILE A 107 15.44 -5.08 -7.71
C ILE A 107 14.61 -6.28 -7.27
N MET A 108 14.09 -7.05 -8.20
CA MET A 108 13.20 -8.17 -7.88
C MET A 108 13.92 -9.35 -7.25
N THR A 109 15.20 -9.57 -7.57
CA THR A 109 16.02 -10.59 -6.90
C THR A 109 16.26 -10.20 -5.43
N PHE A 110 16.55 -8.93 -5.18
CA PHE A 110 16.68 -8.42 -3.82
C PHE A 110 15.35 -8.59 -3.06
N TYR A 111 14.24 -8.13 -3.63
CA TYR A 111 12.90 -8.27 -3.03
C TYR A 111 12.58 -9.73 -2.69
N ARG A 112 12.75 -10.65 -3.63
CA ARG A 112 12.55 -12.09 -3.40
C ARG A 112 13.39 -12.60 -2.23
N SER A 113 14.66 -12.19 -2.17
CA SER A 113 15.54 -12.63 -1.07
C SER A 113 15.05 -12.13 0.30
N MET A 114 14.48 -10.95 0.36
CA MET A 114 13.94 -10.37 1.59
C MET A 114 12.66 -11.10 2.03
N LEU A 115 11.76 -11.44 1.11
CA LEU A 115 10.58 -12.25 1.39
C LEU A 115 10.97 -13.65 1.90
N GLN A 116 11.97 -14.30 1.26
CA GLN A 116 12.45 -15.61 1.69
C GLN A 116 13.02 -15.56 3.13
N ARG A 117 13.78 -14.52 3.47
CA ARG A 117 14.30 -14.30 4.83
C ARG A 117 13.18 -14.13 5.85
N HIS A 118 12.16 -13.36 5.48
CA HIS A 118 11.00 -13.12 6.35
C HIS A 118 10.18 -14.40 6.56
N LEU A 119 9.85 -15.12 5.50
CA LEU A 119 9.12 -16.40 5.58
C LEU A 119 9.90 -17.44 6.40
N TYR A 120 11.20 -17.55 6.18
CA TYR A 120 12.05 -18.45 6.98
C TYR A 120 12.05 -18.08 8.47
N ALA A 121 12.15 -16.80 8.80
CA ALA A 121 12.20 -16.34 10.19
C ALA A 121 10.82 -16.44 10.88
N SER A 122 9.72 -16.17 10.16
CA SER A 122 8.36 -16.21 10.69
C SER A 122 7.81 -17.64 10.79
N GLY A 123 8.33 -18.58 10.00
CA GLY A 123 7.79 -19.95 9.88
C GLY A 123 6.39 -19.98 9.24
N LYS A 124 5.96 -18.89 8.56
CA LYS A 124 4.68 -18.81 7.90
C LYS A 124 4.76 -19.34 6.46
N LYS A 125 3.59 -19.76 5.93
CA LYS A 125 3.52 -20.36 4.60
C LYS A 125 3.29 -19.34 3.50
N TYR A 126 2.46 -18.34 3.77
CA TYR A 126 2.05 -17.36 2.77
C TYR A 126 2.44 -15.96 3.19
N PHE A 127 2.93 -15.21 2.23
CA PHE A 127 3.18 -13.78 2.37
C PHE A 127 2.03 -13.00 1.74
N VAL A 128 1.64 -11.89 2.37
CA VAL A 128 0.68 -10.95 1.82
C VAL A 128 1.27 -9.54 1.86
N ALA A 129 1.21 -8.86 0.72
CA ALA A 129 1.59 -7.47 0.55
C ALA A 129 0.38 -6.64 0.10
N LYS A 130 0.31 -5.37 0.52
CA LYS A 130 -0.57 -4.35 -0.04
C LYS A 130 0.31 -3.18 -0.44
N ASN A 131 0.39 -2.90 -1.75
CA ASN A 131 1.32 -1.90 -2.23
C ASN A 131 0.86 -1.28 -3.55
N PRO A 132 0.48 0.00 -3.58
CA PRO A 132 0.12 0.69 -4.82
C PRO A 132 1.28 0.76 -5.82
N ALA A 133 2.52 0.89 -5.34
CA ALA A 133 3.73 0.94 -6.15
C ALA A 133 4.08 -0.38 -6.85
N PHE A 134 3.26 -1.45 -6.68
CA PHE A 134 3.34 -2.65 -7.48
C PHE A 134 2.53 -2.58 -8.78
N SER A 135 1.66 -1.61 -8.92
CA SER A 135 0.88 -1.41 -10.14
C SER A 135 1.75 -1.27 -11.40
N PRO A 136 2.81 -0.43 -11.44
CA PRO A 136 3.65 -0.28 -12.61
C PRO A 136 4.63 -1.44 -12.85
N LYS A 137 4.69 -2.45 -11.98
CA LYS A 137 5.60 -3.60 -12.09
C LYS A 137 4.86 -4.95 -12.15
N ILE A 138 3.59 -4.91 -12.55
CA ILE A 138 2.73 -6.10 -12.56
C ILE A 138 3.26 -7.23 -13.45
N ALA A 139 3.80 -6.90 -14.62
CA ALA A 139 4.38 -7.87 -15.53
C ALA A 139 5.65 -8.50 -14.93
N THR A 140 6.58 -7.67 -14.48
CA THR A 140 7.80 -8.15 -13.82
C THR A 140 7.49 -8.92 -12.53
N LEU A 141 6.48 -8.49 -11.75
CA LEU A 141 6.08 -9.18 -10.53
C LEU A 141 5.58 -10.60 -10.83
N THR A 142 4.73 -10.79 -11.84
CA THR A 142 4.20 -12.11 -12.21
C THR A 142 5.26 -13.00 -12.84
N GLU A 143 6.25 -12.44 -13.55
CA GLU A 143 7.41 -13.17 -14.05
C GLU A 143 8.27 -13.72 -12.90
N PHE A 144 8.57 -12.87 -11.90
CA PHE A 144 9.41 -13.27 -10.76
C PHE A 144 8.71 -14.14 -9.74
N PHE A 145 7.39 -14.05 -9.63
CA PHE A 145 6.53 -14.81 -8.73
C PHE A 145 5.37 -15.45 -9.50
N PRO A 146 5.64 -16.49 -10.30
CA PRO A 146 4.61 -17.10 -11.17
C PRO A 146 3.47 -17.80 -10.39
N ASP A 147 3.66 -17.99 -9.08
CA ASP A 147 2.65 -18.52 -8.16
C ASP A 147 1.91 -17.41 -7.38
N ALA A 148 2.23 -16.15 -7.62
CA ALA A 148 1.56 -15.02 -6.98
C ALA A 148 0.06 -15.00 -7.29
N ARG A 149 -0.73 -14.63 -6.29
CA ARG A 149 -2.16 -14.38 -6.42
C ARG A 149 -2.37 -12.88 -6.34
N ILE A 150 -2.89 -12.30 -7.40
CA ILE A 150 -3.04 -10.86 -7.56
C ILE A 150 -4.49 -10.47 -7.28
N LEU A 151 -4.68 -9.61 -6.29
CA LEU A 151 -5.94 -8.91 -6.08
C LEU A 151 -5.73 -7.44 -6.42
N TYR A 152 -6.30 -7.00 -7.55
CA TYR A 152 -6.30 -5.60 -7.92
C TYR A 152 -7.57 -4.92 -7.38
N LEU A 153 -7.40 -3.97 -6.49
CA LEU A 153 -8.48 -3.20 -5.88
C LEU A 153 -8.56 -1.82 -6.53
N ALA A 154 -9.55 -1.63 -7.41
CA ALA A 154 -9.80 -0.35 -8.05
C ALA A 154 -10.56 0.57 -7.08
N ARG A 155 -10.00 1.73 -6.78
CA ARG A 155 -10.65 2.77 -5.99
C ARG A 155 -11.24 3.84 -6.91
N ASN A 156 -12.32 4.50 -6.50
CA ASN A 156 -12.89 5.62 -7.28
C ASN A 156 -11.83 6.73 -7.44
N PRO A 157 -11.55 7.21 -8.68
CA PRO A 157 -10.55 8.26 -8.92
C PRO A 157 -10.82 9.57 -8.15
N LEU A 158 -12.08 9.89 -7.86
CA LEU A 158 -12.45 11.07 -7.05
C LEU A 158 -11.97 10.97 -5.59
N ASP A 159 -11.74 9.76 -5.08
CA ASP A 159 -11.17 9.54 -3.74
C ASP A 159 -9.67 9.25 -3.80
N MET A 160 -9.22 8.53 -4.84
CA MET A 160 -7.84 8.11 -4.96
C MET A 160 -6.92 9.29 -5.25
N LEU A 161 -7.23 10.10 -6.27
CA LEU A 161 -6.32 11.16 -6.73
C LEU A 161 -6.03 12.20 -5.65
N PRO A 162 -7.03 12.81 -4.97
CA PRO A 162 -6.76 13.80 -3.93
C PRO A 162 -6.02 13.19 -2.72
N SER A 163 -6.32 11.94 -2.38
CA SER A 163 -5.60 11.22 -1.33
C SER A 163 -4.13 11.02 -1.69
N THR A 164 -3.84 10.62 -2.93
CA THR A 164 -2.47 10.40 -3.42
C THR A 164 -1.68 11.71 -3.49
N ILE A 165 -2.27 12.78 -4.03
CA ILE A 165 -1.66 14.12 -4.07
C ILE A 165 -1.29 14.57 -2.65
N SER A 166 -2.23 14.46 -1.72
CA SER A 166 -2.01 14.86 -0.33
C SER A 166 -0.89 14.05 0.32
N TRP A 167 -0.90 12.72 0.14
CA TRP A 167 0.11 11.84 0.70
C TRP A 167 1.51 12.09 0.14
N ILE A 168 1.68 12.18 -1.18
CA ILE A 168 2.98 12.40 -1.81
C ILE A 168 3.55 13.77 -1.39
N ASN A 169 2.72 14.81 -1.39
CA ASN A 169 3.15 16.13 -0.95
C ASN A 169 3.58 16.12 0.54
N TYR A 170 2.79 15.47 1.40
CA TYR A 170 3.17 15.31 2.80
C TYR A 170 4.51 14.57 2.95
N ALA A 171 4.67 13.42 2.28
CA ALA A 171 5.88 12.61 2.39
C ALA A 171 7.13 13.35 1.89
N ARG A 172 7.06 14.02 0.74
CA ARG A 172 8.18 14.79 0.17
C ARG A 172 8.55 16.01 1.05
N ARG A 173 7.56 16.66 1.68
CA ARG A 173 7.82 17.78 2.60
C ARG A 173 8.60 17.40 3.85
N GLN A 174 8.69 16.14 4.21
CA GLN A 174 9.54 15.69 5.32
C GLN A 174 11.04 15.83 4.99
N PHE A 175 11.39 15.91 3.70
CA PHE A 175 12.77 15.91 3.21
C PHE A 175 13.11 17.11 2.33
N THR A 176 12.10 17.87 1.89
CA THR A 176 12.26 19.03 1.02
C THR A 176 11.34 20.15 1.45
N ASP A 177 11.66 21.37 1.03
CA ASP A 177 10.79 22.55 1.20
C ASP A 177 10.35 23.06 -0.18
N PRO A 178 9.27 22.51 -0.73
CA PRO A 178 8.74 22.94 -2.03
C PRO A 178 7.93 24.26 -1.95
N GLY A 179 7.78 24.85 -0.76
CA GLY A 179 6.91 25.99 -0.51
C GLY A 179 5.45 25.59 -0.22
N ASP A 180 4.54 26.58 -0.21
CA ASP A 180 3.12 26.37 0.09
C ASP A 180 2.36 25.70 -1.08
N GLY A 181 1.20 25.14 -0.78
CA GLY A 181 0.32 24.52 -1.78
C GLY A 181 0.64 23.08 -2.11
N TYR A 182 0.02 22.56 -3.18
CA TYR A 182 0.28 21.22 -3.70
C TYR A 182 1.23 21.28 -4.89
N HIS A 183 2.22 20.42 -4.89
CA HIS A 183 3.26 20.33 -5.90
C HIS A 183 3.21 18.97 -6.61
N TYR A 184 3.93 18.84 -7.73
CA TYR A 184 4.05 17.59 -8.48
C TYR A 184 2.72 17.06 -9.04
N ILE A 185 1.76 17.94 -9.28
CA ILE A 185 0.39 17.58 -9.68
C ILE A 185 0.37 16.83 -11.01
N GLU A 186 1.06 17.35 -12.03
CA GLU A 186 1.11 16.73 -13.37
C GLU A 186 1.77 15.36 -13.32
N GLU A 187 2.90 15.25 -12.62
CA GLU A 187 3.61 14.00 -12.38
C GLU A 187 2.71 12.96 -11.70
N ILE A 188 2.03 13.36 -10.61
CA ILE A 188 1.14 12.46 -9.87
C ILE A 188 -0.07 12.05 -10.73
N LEU A 189 -0.57 12.95 -11.54
CA LEU A 189 -1.68 12.66 -12.45
C LEU A 189 -1.28 11.64 -13.52
N GLU A 190 -0.13 11.81 -14.15
CA GLU A 190 0.42 10.86 -15.13
C GLU A 190 0.66 9.50 -14.49
N MET A 191 1.37 9.47 -13.36
CA MET A 191 1.63 8.26 -12.59
C MET A 191 0.33 7.51 -12.26
N THR A 192 -0.67 8.19 -11.72
CA THR A 192 -1.91 7.52 -11.30
C THR A 192 -2.73 7.01 -12.47
N GLN A 193 -2.73 7.69 -13.62
CA GLN A 193 -3.34 7.19 -14.84
C GLN A 193 -2.64 5.91 -15.31
N HIS A 194 -1.31 5.88 -15.31
CA HIS A 194 -0.53 4.70 -15.66
C HIS A 194 -0.80 3.54 -14.68
N TRP A 195 -0.83 3.80 -13.38
CA TRP A 195 -1.05 2.79 -12.34
C TRP A 195 -2.48 2.22 -12.33
N TYR A 196 -3.43 2.84 -13.02
CA TYR A 196 -4.72 2.20 -13.35
C TYR A 196 -4.62 1.39 -14.64
N ARG A 197 -4.17 2.01 -15.72
CA ARG A 197 -4.28 1.44 -17.07
C ARG A 197 -3.34 0.29 -17.30
N HIS A 198 -2.08 0.42 -16.89
CA HIS A 198 -1.05 -0.60 -17.10
C HIS A 198 -1.42 -1.95 -16.44
N PRO A 199 -1.70 -2.04 -15.11
CA PRO A 199 -2.04 -3.32 -14.51
C PRO A 199 -3.35 -3.91 -15.04
N LEU A 200 -4.35 -3.09 -15.35
CA LEU A 200 -5.61 -3.57 -15.92
C LEU A 200 -5.40 -4.14 -17.32
N ALA A 201 -4.67 -3.45 -18.18
CA ALA A 201 -4.34 -3.93 -19.52
C ALA A 201 -3.53 -5.26 -19.46
N TYR A 202 -2.55 -5.34 -18.53
CA TYR A 202 -1.77 -6.56 -18.33
C TYR A 202 -2.65 -7.73 -17.87
N LEU A 203 -3.48 -7.53 -16.87
CA LEU A 203 -4.34 -8.58 -16.31
C LEU A 203 -5.39 -9.06 -17.31
N ASP A 204 -5.93 -8.18 -18.15
CA ASP A 204 -6.86 -8.52 -19.23
C ASP A 204 -6.19 -9.34 -20.34
N ALA A 205 -4.94 -8.98 -20.69
CA ALA A 205 -4.15 -9.70 -21.69
C ALA A 205 -3.66 -11.08 -21.19
N HIS A 206 -3.57 -11.25 -19.86
CA HIS A 206 -3.06 -12.48 -19.23
C HIS A 206 -4.09 -13.05 -18.23
N PRO A 207 -5.28 -13.51 -18.71
CA PRO A 207 -6.31 -14.03 -17.81
C PRO A 207 -5.79 -15.24 -17.04
N SER A 208 -6.02 -15.26 -15.73
CA SER A 208 -5.55 -16.33 -14.86
C SER A 208 -6.50 -16.52 -13.69
N PRO A 209 -6.72 -17.77 -13.22
CA PRO A 209 -7.47 -18.00 -11.97
C PRO A 209 -6.76 -17.43 -10.73
N ARG A 210 -5.52 -16.99 -10.88
CA ARG A 210 -4.76 -16.32 -9.82
C ARG A 210 -4.93 -14.79 -9.82
N HIS A 211 -5.75 -14.24 -10.72
CA HIS A 211 -6.01 -12.81 -10.82
C HIS A 211 -7.46 -12.52 -10.43
N LEU A 212 -7.66 -11.51 -9.60
CA LEU A 212 -8.97 -11.03 -9.20
C LEU A 212 -8.97 -9.50 -9.26
N ILE A 213 -9.94 -8.93 -9.97
CA ILE A 213 -10.12 -7.47 -10.09
C ILE A 213 -11.44 -7.13 -9.41
N MET A 214 -11.41 -6.19 -8.47
CA MET A 214 -12.58 -5.78 -7.66
C MET A 214 -12.57 -4.29 -7.41
N LYS A 215 -13.72 -3.74 -7.03
CA LYS A 215 -13.81 -2.38 -6.50
C LYS A 215 -13.38 -2.36 -5.03
N TYR A 216 -12.65 -1.32 -4.64
CA TYR A 216 -12.32 -1.09 -3.23
C TYR A 216 -13.56 -0.89 -2.37
N ASP A 217 -14.59 -0.25 -2.93
CA ASP A 217 -15.87 -0.02 -2.25
C ASP A 217 -16.57 -1.34 -1.87
N ASP A 218 -16.44 -2.39 -2.69
CA ASP A 218 -16.98 -3.71 -2.36
C ASP A 218 -16.31 -4.30 -1.10
N LEU A 219 -15.00 -4.11 -0.95
CA LEU A 219 -14.26 -4.54 0.23
C LEU A 219 -14.73 -3.80 1.50
N ILE A 220 -15.04 -2.51 1.40
CA ILE A 220 -15.52 -1.71 2.52
C ILE A 220 -16.99 -2.03 2.87
N GLN A 221 -17.84 -2.15 1.86
CA GLN A 221 -19.27 -2.34 2.08
C GLN A 221 -19.66 -3.80 2.38
N ARG A 222 -18.91 -4.75 1.81
CA ARG A 222 -19.22 -6.20 1.88
C ARG A 222 -17.96 -7.03 2.16
N PRO A 223 -17.18 -6.70 3.21
CA PRO A 223 -15.86 -7.31 3.45
C PRO A 223 -15.92 -8.83 3.59
N GLU A 224 -16.96 -9.38 4.23
CA GLU A 224 -17.09 -10.82 4.39
C GLU A 224 -17.21 -11.53 3.04
N SER A 225 -18.10 -11.06 2.16
CA SER A 225 -18.28 -11.67 0.84
C SER A 225 -17.05 -11.56 -0.04
N VAL A 226 -16.33 -10.44 0.03
CA VAL A 226 -15.07 -10.23 -0.70
C VAL A 226 -13.98 -11.18 -0.20
N ILE A 227 -13.82 -11.32 1.11
CA ILE A 227 -12.81 -12.23 1.67
C ILE A 227 -13.14 -13.70 1.35
N ARG A 228 -14.43 -14.08 1.40
CA ARG A 228 -14.84 -15.43 1.00
C ARG A 228 -14.57 -15.70 -0.47
N ALA A 229 -14.92 -14.77 -1.37
CA ALA A 229 -14.61 -14.87 -2.79
C ALA A 229 -13.10 -14.99 -3.05
N PHE A 230 -12.29 -14.24 -2.30
CA PHE A 230 -10.82 -14.34 -2.33
C PHE A 230 -10.32 -15.73 -1.91
N TYR A 231 -10.86 -16.28 -0.81
CA TYR A 231 -10.46 -17.61 -0.33
C TYR A 231 -10.86 -18.69 -1.32
N GLU A 232 -12.08 -18.64 -1.86
CA GLU A 232 -12.60 -19.57 -2.86
C GLU A 232 -11.82 -19.49 -4.17
N GLN A 233 -11.68 -18.29 -4.75
CA GLN A 233 -10.97 -18.06 -6.00
C GLN A 233 -9.52 -18.55 -5.95
N PHE A 234 -8.84 -18.32 -4.84
CA PHE A 234 -7.44 -18.66 -4.70
C PHE A 234 -7.18 -20.02 -4.04
N GLY A 235 -8.23 -20.77 -3.74
CA GLY A 235 -8.13 -22.11 -3.17
C GLY A 235 -7.51 -22.14 -1.79
N TYR A 236 -7.77 -21.11 -0.97
CA TYR A 236 -7.34 -21.15 0.44
C TYR A 236 -8.33 -21.98 1.26
N PRO A 237 -7.83 -22.83 2.18
CA PRO A 237 -8.72 -23.63 3.01
C PRO A 237 -9.48 -22.75 4.00
N ASP A 238 -10.78 -23.02 4.12
CA ASP A 238 -11.57 -22.49 5.23
C ASP A 238 -10.99 -22.94 6.56
N LYS A 239 -10.85 -22.02 7.49
CA LYS A 239 -10.34 -22.30 8.82
C LYS A 239 -11.41 -22.05 9.88
N PRO A 240 -11.50 -22.95 10.88
CA PRO A 240 -12.30 -22.68 12.06
C PRO A 240 -11.87 -21.32 12.67
N GLY A 241 -12.84 -20.42 12.89
CA GLY A 241 -12.61 -19.10 13.44
C GLY A 241 -12.40 -17.98 12.40
N LEU A 242 -12.28 -18.27 11.11
CA LEU A 242 -12.23 -17.25 10.06
C LEU A 242 -13.43 -16.29 10.12
N PRO A 243 -14.68 -16.73 10.28
CA PRO A 243 -15.84 -15.83 10.43
C PRO A 243 -15.68 -14.84 11.59
N VAL A 244 -15.19 -15.30 12.74
CA VAL A 244 -14.98 -14.43 13.92
C VAL A 244 -13.92 -13.36 13.65
N ILE A 245 -12.83 -13.73 12.96
CA ILE A 245 -11.77 -12.78 12.58
C ILE A 245 -12.32 -11.75 11.60
N ILE A 246 -13.11 -12.19 10.61
CA ILE A 246 -13.75 -11.30 9.64
C ILE A 246 -14.71 -10.34 10.36
N ASP A 247 -15.58 -10.84 11.22
CA ASP A 247 -16.52 -10.02 12.00
C ASP A 247 -15.81 -8.94 12.83
N GLN A 248 -14.70 -9.30 13.45
CA GLN A 248 -13.92 -8.34 14.22
C GLN A 248 -13.27 -7.28 13.31
N ALA A 249 -12.65 -7.69 12.21
CA ALA A 249 -12.05 -6.78 11.24
C ALA A 249 -13.10 -5.85 10.61
N VAL A 250 -14.31 -6.35 10.33
CA VAL A 250 -15.45 -5.55 9.85
C VAL A 250 -15.83 -4.48 10.87
N LYS A 251 -15.97 -4.85 12.14
CA LYS A 251 -16.30 -3.90 13.21
C LYS A 251 -15.24 -2.81 13.36
N GLU A 252 -13.98 -3.20 13.31
CA GLU A 252 -12.85 -2.25 13.36
C GLU A 252 -12.84 -1.31 12.15
N THR A 253 -13.07 -1.83 10.95
CA THR A 253 -13.14 -1.04 9.71
C THR A 253 -14.33 -0.08 9.72
N LEU A 254 -15.51 -0.51 10.15
CA LEU A 254 -16.69 0.34 10.24
C LEU A 254 -16.60 1.40 11.36
N ALA A 255 -15.83 1.13 12.40
CA ALA A 255 -15.55 2.09 13.46
C ALA A 255 -14.51 3.15 13.03
N PHE A 256 -13.70 2.85 12.00
CA PHE A 256 -12.73 3.80 11.46
C PHE A 256 -13.45 4.82 10.59
N LYS A 257 -13.41 6.08 11.01
CA LYS A 257 -13.83 7.23 10.20
C LYS A 257 -12.59 8.01 9.82
N SER A 258 -12.36 8.18 8.54
CA SER A 258 -11.34 9.11 8.06
C SER A 258 -11.84 10.53 8.26
N ASP A 259 -11.12 11.32 9.05
CA ASP A 259 -11.41 12.76 9.24
C ASP A 259 -10.86 13.63 8.08
N HIS A 260 -10.31 13.00 7.03
CA HIS A 260 -9.72 13.72 5.91
C HIS A 260 -10.80 14.16 4.92
N SER A 261 -10.99 15.46 4.80
CA SER A 261 -11.70 16.09 3.69
C SER A 261 -10.68 16.68 2.72
N TYR A 262 -10.72 16.26 1.47
CA TYR A 262 -9.87 16.79 0.42
C TYR A 262 -10.67 17.81 -0.41
N SER A 263 -10.08 18.99 -0.67
CA SER A 263 -10.65 19.92 -1.62
C SER A 263 -9.95 19.78 -2.96
N LEU A 264 -10.70 19.31 -3.96
CA LEU A 264 -10.22 19.21 -5.34
C LEU A 264 -9.82 20.56 -5.90
N GLU A 265 -10.55 21.60 -5.54
CA GLU A 265 -10.32 22.98 -5.99
C GLU A 265 -8.97 23.51 -5.48
N LYS A 266 -8.60 23.20 -4.24
CA LYS A 266 -7.28 23.53 -3.68
C LYS A 266 -6.13 22.83 -4.41
N MET A 267 -6.42 21.70 -5.06
CA MET A 267 -5.47 20.92 -5.88
C MET A 267 -5.51 21.31 -7.36
N GLY A 268 -6.36 22.28 -7.73
CA GLY A 268 -6.47 22.76 -9.10
C GLY A 268 -7.37 21.93 -10.02
N PHE A 269 -8.23 21.07 -9.47
CA PHE A 269 -9.15 20.22 -10.25
C PHE A 269 -10.61 20.51 -9.98
N THR A 270 -11.43 20.37 -11.03
CA THR A 270 -12.86 20.15 -10.86
C THR A 270 -13.16 18.64 -10.92
N ARG A 271 -14.33 18.26 -10.40
CA ARG A 271 -14.83 16.89 -10.48
C ARG A 271 -14.94 16.41 -11.93
N GLU A 272 -15.50 17.26 -12.79
CA GLU A 272 -15.70 16.96 -14.21
C GLU A 272 -14.39 16.72 -14.95
N GLN A 273 -13.33 17.43 -14.57
CA GLN A 273 -12.01 17.18 -15.11
C GLN A 273 -11.51 15.78 -14.73
N ILE A 274 -11.63 15.36 -13.45
CA ILE A 274 -11.23 14.03 -13.02
C ILE A 274 -12.06 12.94 -13.71
N VAL A 275 -13.39 13.10 -13.76
CA VAL A 275 -14.27 12.14 -14.45
C VAL A 275 -13.87 12.01 -15.92
N ARG A 276 -13.52 13.09 -16.60
CA ARG A 276 -13.08 13.06 -17.99
C ARG A 276 -11.71 12.39 -18.15
N ILE A 277 -10.74 12.68 -17.28
CA ILE A 277 -9.38 12.12 -17.33
C ILE A 277 -9.40 10.61 -17.14
N TYR A 278 -10.26 10.11 -16.27
CA TYR A 278 -10.42 8.69 -15.95
C TYR A 278 -11.71 8.06 -16.49
N ALA A 279 -12.25 8.59 -17.59
CA ALA A 279 -13.55 8.15 -18.13
C ALA A 279 -13.61 6.64 -18.38
N ASP A 280 -12.53 6.06 -18.92
CA ASP A 280 -12.37 4.63 -19.13
C ASP A 280 -12.46 3.81 -17.83
N ILE A 281 -11.91 4.34 -16.73
CA ILE A 281 -11.94 3.71 -15.41
C ILE A 281 -13.32 3.83 -14.77
N PHE A 282 -13.97 5.01 -14.92
CA PHE A 282 -15.33 5.19 -14.44
C PHE A 282 -16.30 4.25 -15.16
N GLU A 283 -16.21 4.13 -16.47
CA GLU A 283 -17.01 3.20 -17.27
C GLU A 283 -16.76 1.75 -16.87
N ARG A 284 -15.49 1.32 -16.84
CA ARG A 284 -15.11 -0.06 -16.53
C ARG A 284 -15.66 -0.55 -15.19
N PHE A 285 -15.57 0.28 -14.16
CA PHE A 285 -15.97 -0.09 -12.81
C PHE A 285 -17.36 0.41 -12.43
N ASN A 286 -18.05 1.11 -13.31
CA ASN A 286 -19.32 1.78 -13.00
C ASN A 286 -19.21 2.56 -11.68
N PHE A 287 -18.20 3.44 -11.59
CA PHE A 287 -18.04 4.30 -10.43
C PHE A 287 -19.03 5.46 -10.46
N GLU A 288 -19.53 5.84 -9.29
CA GLU A 288 -20.38 7.02 -9.13
C GLU A 288 -19.57 8.29 -9.39
N THR A 289 -20.14 9.19 -10.22
CA THR A 289 -19.53 10.51 -10.49
C THR A 289 -19.83 11.52 -9.40
N ARG A 290 -20.75 11.19 -8.47
CA ARG A 290 -21.13 11.98 -7.28
C ARG A 290 -21.61 13.41 -7.64
N GLU A 291 -22.36 13.54 -8.69
CA GLU A 291 -22.91 14.83 -9.14
C GLU A 291 -23.75 15.54 -8.08
N ASP A 292 -24.37 14.77 -7.16
CA ASP A 292 -25.34 15.26 -6.18
C ASP A 292 -24.79 15.42 -4.74
N LEU A 293 -23.51 15.17 -4.48
CA LEU A 293 -22.97 15.34 -3.14
C LEU A 293 -22.60 16.79 -2.87
N VAL A 294 -23.38 17.45 -2.01
CA VAL A 294 -23.07 18.77 -1.44
C VAL A 294 -21.66 18.76 -0.80
N PRO A 295 -20.83 19.79 -1.02
CA PRO A 295 -19.48 19.83 -0.45
C PRO A 295 -19.54 19.73 1.07
N VAL A 296 -18.86 18.71 1.63
CA VAL A 296 -18.65 18.58 3.06
C VAL A 296 -17.84 19.78 3.52
N LYS A 297 -18.35 20.51 4.51
CA LYS A 297 -17.73 21.72 5.05
C LYS A 297 -16.23 21.53 5.30
N SER A 298 -15.45 22.41 4.70
CA SER A 298 -14.00 22.51 4.89
C SER A 298 -13.70 22.73 6.38
N ILE A 299 -12.97 21.80 6.99
CA ILE A 299 -12.27 22.07 8.24
C ILE A 299 -10.96 22.74 7.82
N GLU A 300 -10.81 24.01 8.14
CA GLU A 300 -9.55 24.73 8.02
C GLU A 300 -8.53 24.04 8.93
N LEU A 301 -7.43 23.58 8.35
CA LEU A 301 -6.26 23.18 9.10
C LEU A 301 -5.55 24.46 9.50
N ASP A 302 -5.70 24.86 10.77
CA ASP A 302 -4.78 25.79 11.39
C ASP A 302 -3.38 25.17 11.35
N MET A 303 -2.47 25.86 10.66
CA MET A 303 -1.04 25.54 10.54
C MET A 303 -0.29 25.86 11.84
#